data_5b17a4cc38f3335c31fad245e8e59d00
#
_entry.id   5b17a4cc38f3335c31fad245e8e59d00
#
_cell.length_a   1.000
_cell.length_b   1.000
_cell.length_c   1.000
_cell.angle_alpha   90.00
_cell.angle_beta   90.00
_cell.angle_gamma   90.00
#
_symmetry.space_group_name_H-M   'P 1'
#
loop_
_entity.id
_entity.type
_entity.pdbx_description
1 polymer ?
#
loop_
_entity_poly.entity_id
_entity_poly.type
_entity_poly.pdbx_seq_one_letter_code
_entity_poly.pdbx_strand_id
1 'polypeptide(L)'
;MVFLVMYVVATIMLNASLVFYDAFLIDATDSEDRYDEVSSQGYAWGYIGSCVPFIICLVLVLFGENFGLSQLDAIRISFVITAVWWVVFSVPVLKNVHQTHYKERTEHLFRDALVGLWATAKRIFADKRVFMFMLAFFFYIDGVHTIITMSTSYGTDLGIGSTQLVLALLVTQFVAFPSAIAYGRLAGKFGTKRMLL
;
A
#
# COMPACT_ATOMS: atom_id res chain seq x y z
N MET A 1 -14.71 -14.88 -17.15
CA MET A 1 -14.38 -15.76 -16.01
C MET A 1 -12.90 -15.77 -15.66
N VAL A 2 -11.99 -16.13 -16.58
CA VAL A 2 -10.52 -16.19 -16.31
C VAL A 2 -9.98 -14.88 -15.75
N PHE A 3 -10.28 -13.74 -16.37
CA PHE A 3 -9.86 -12.43 -15.92
C PHE A 3 -10.28 -12.13 -14.47
N LEU A 4 -11.54 -12.43 -14.12
CA LEU A 4 -12.04 -12.22 -12.77
C LEU A 4 -11.28 -13.06 -11.73
N VAL A 5 -11.03 -14.34 -12.04
CA VAL A 5 -10.25 -15.23 -11.16
C VAL A 5 -8.84 -14.72 -10.99
N MET A 6 -8.17 -14.32 -12.07
CA MET A 6 -6.82 -13.75 -12.00
C MET A 6 -6.79 -12.45 -11.19
N TYR A 7 -7.78 -11.59 -11.33
CA TYR A 7 -7.91 -10.35 -10.56
C TYR A 7 -8.06 -10.65 -9.05
N VAL A 8 -8.94 -11.58 -8.69
CA VAL A 8 -9.14 -11.98 -7.29
C VAL A 8 -7.86 -12.56 -6.70
N VAL A 9 -7.18 -13.47 -7.42
CA VAL A 9 -5.91 -14.06 -6.98
C VAL A 9 -4.84 -12.99 -6.80
N ALA A 10 -4.70 -12.08 -7.77
CA ALA A 10 -3.73 -10.99 -7.70
C ALA A 10 -4.01 -10.06 -6.50
N THR A 11 -5.27 -9.73 -6.22
CA THR A 11 -5.68 -8.91 -5.08
C THR A 11 -5.38 -9.59 -3.75
N ILE A 12 -5.64 -10.90 -3.63
CA ILE A 12 -5.30 -11.68 -2.43
C ILE A 12 -3.78 -11.68 -2.22
N MET A 13 -3.00 -11.96 -3.28
CA MET A 13 -1.55 -11.99 -3.20
C MET A 13 -0.95 -10.61 -2.83
N LEU A 14 -1.48 -9.54 -3.40
CA LEU A 14 -1.07 -8.17 -3.06
C LEU A 14 -1.32 -7.86 -1.59
N ASN A 15 -2.53 -8.11 -1.08
CA ASN A 15 -2.86 -7.85 0.32
C ASN A 15 -2.02 -8.72 1.28
N ALA A 16 -1.77 -10.00 0.94
CA ALA A 16 -0.88 -10.85 1.71
C ALA A 16 0.56 -10.29 1.73
N SER A 17 1.06 -9.80 0.59
CA SER A 17 2.39 -9.17 0.49
C SER A 17 2.50 -7.92 1.38
N LEU A 18 1.46 -7.09 1.44
CA LEU A 18 1.43 -5.89 2.30
C LEU A 18 1.52 -6.24 3.79
N VAL A 19 0.88 -7.32 4.24
CA VAL A 19 0.99 -7.76 5.65
C VAL A 19 2.44 -8.10 6.02
N PHE A 20 3.16 -8.79 5.13
CA PHE A 20 4.58 -9.07 5.35
C PHE A 20 5.43 -7.80 5.27
N TYR A 21 5.15 -6.91 4.32
CA TYR A 21 5.86 -5.65 4.17
C TYR A 21 5.73 -4.77 5.43
N ASP A 22 4.52 -4.62 5.95
CA ASP A 22 4.27 -3.83 7.15
C ASP A 22 4.95 -4.45 8.39
N ALA A 23 5.05 -5.77 8.46
CA ALA A 23 5.77 -6.46 9.53
C ALA A 23 7.28 -6.16 9.53
N PHE A 24 7.88 -5.87 8.39
CA PHE A 24 9.31 -5.50 8.30
C PHE A 24 9.64 -4.13 8.89
N LEU A 25 8.66 -3.31 9.24
CA LEU A 25 8.91 -2.02 9.89
C LEU A 25 9.71 -2.19 11.20
N ILE A 26 9.45 -3.27 11.93
CA ILE A 26 10.15 -3.60 13.18
C ILE A 26 11.64 -3.92 12.92
N ASP A 27 11.94 -4.54 11.77
CA ASP A 27 13.30 -4.90 11.36
C ASP A 27 14.03 -3.76 10.63
N ALA A 28 13.30 -2.70 10.23
CA ALA A 28 13.85 -1.57 9.51
C ALA A 28 14.57 -0.53 10.41
N THR A 29 14.33 -0.55 11.72
CA THR A 29 14.97 0.33 12.69
C THR A 29 15.03 -0.31 14.07
N ASP A 30 16.16 -0.12 14.75
CA ASP A 30 16.41 -0.64 16.10
C ASP A 30 15.78 0.23 17.21
N SER A 31 15.14 1.35 16.86
CA SER A 31 14.56 2.29 17.81
C SER A 31 13.07 2.46 17.58
N GLU A 32 12.27 2.16 18.61
CA GLU A 32 10.82 2.34 18.57
C GLU A 32 10.40 3.79 18.35
N ASP A 33 11.16 4.75 18.85
CA ASP A 33 10.90 6.19 18.68
C ASP A 33 10.99 6.65 17.21
N ARG A 34 11.59 5.84 16.34
CA ARG A 34 11.77 6.16 14.93
C ARG A 34 10.77 5.47 13.98
N TYR A 35 9.88 4.63 14.50
CA TYR A 35 8.91 3.93 13.64
C TYR A 35 8.04 4.89 12.83
N ASP A 36 7.54 5.96 13.44
CA ASP A 36 6.72 6.96 12.74
C ASP A 36 7.50 7.68 11.64
N GLU A 37 8.76 8.00 11.89
CA GLU A 37 9.64 8.64 10.93
C GLU A 37 9.93 7.72 9.74
N VAL A 38 10.36 6.48 10.01
CA VAL A 38 10.70 5.49 8.98
C VAL A 38 9.47 5.13 8.15
N SER A 39 8.33 4.89 8.79
CA SER A 39 7.06 4.62 8.10
C SER A 39 6.64 5.79 7.21
N SER A 40 6.65 7.01 7.73
CA SER A 40 6.26 8.21 6.97
C SER A 40 7.20 8.48 5.79
N GLN A 41 8.49 8.25 5.94
CA GLN A 41 9.46 8.34 4.84
C GLN A 41 9.21 7.25 3.79
N GLY A 42 8.92 6.02 4.22
CA GLY A 42 8.58 4.93 3.32
C GLY A 42 7.37 5.26 2.44
N TYR A 43 6.30 5.77 3.04
CA TYR A 43 5.12 6.25 2.30
C TYR A 43 5.46 7.42 1.37
N ALA A 44 6.23 8.41 1.82
CA ALA A 44 6.64 9.53 0.98
C ALA A 44 7.41 9.07 -0.26
N TRP A 45 8.42 8.23 -0.09
CA TRP A 45 9.17 7.65 -1.21
C TRP A 45 8.31 6.77 -2.11
N GLY A 46 7.34 6.06 -1.55
CA GLY A 46 6.34 5.30 -2.31
C GLY A 46 5.51 6.20 -3.22
N TYR A 47 5.01 7.33 -2.72
CA TYR A 47 4.24 8.28 -3.52
C TYR A 47 5.05 8.87 -4.66
N ILE A 48 6.25 9.39 -4.41
CA ILE A 48 7.06 9.98 -5.48
C ILE A 48 7.58 8.92 -6.46
N GLY A 49 7.93 7.73 -5.95
CA GLY A 49 8.38 6.61 -6.77
C GLY A 49 7.30 6.09 -7.72
N SER A 50 6.04 6.11 -7.29
CA SER A 50 4.90 5.70 -8.13
C SER A 50 4.54 6.72 -9.21
N CYS A 51 4.93 7.99 -9.05
CA CYS A 51 4.70 9.01 -10.07
C CYS A 51 5.43 8.69 -11.39
N VAL A 52 6.61 8.11 -11.33
CA VAL A 52 7.42 7.81 -12.53
C VAL A 52 6.72 6.83 -13.47
N PRO A 53 6.40 5.59 -13.07
CA PRO A 53 5.70 4.66 -13.94
C PRO A 53 4.30 5.17 -14.30
N PHE A 54 3.63 5.89 -13.40
CA PHE A 54 2.31 6.45 -13.66
C PHE A 54 2.33 7.48 -14.77
N ILE A 55 3.29 8.43 -14.78
CA ILE A 55 3.44 9.42 -15.84
C ILE A 55 3.78 8.74 -17.17
N ILE A 56 4.68 7.74 -17.16
CA ILE A 56 5.03 7.00 -18.37
C ILE A 56 3.79 6.31 -18.95
N CYS A 57 3.03 5.61 -18.13
CA CYS A 57 1.80 4.95 -18.55
C CYS A 57 0.74 5.95 -19.04
N LEU A 58 0.61 7.09 -18.36
CA LEU A 58 -0.31 8.15 -18.76
C LEU A 58 0.04 8.70 -20.15
N VAL A 59 1.32 9.00 -20.41
CA VAL A 59 1.80 9.47 -21.71
C VAL A 59 1.53 8.43 -22.79
N LEU A 60 1.78 7.15 -22.53
CA LEU A 60 1.49 6.07 -23.46
C LEU A 60 0.00 5.95 -23.79
N VAL A 61 -0.87 6.05 -22.79
CA VAL A 61 -2.33 5.92 -22.99
C VAL A 61 -2.92 7.14 -23.71
N LEU A 62 -2.44 8.36 -23.42
CA LEU A 62 -2.97 9.59 -23.99
C LEU A 62 -2.39 9.92 -25.38
N PHE A 63 -1.14 9.58 -25.60
CA PHE A 63 -0.40 9.97 -26.81
C PHE A 63 0.10 8.77 -27.63
N GLY A 64 -0.24 7.55 -27.25
CA GLY A 64 0.21 6.32 -27.91
C GLY A 64 -0.16 6.25 -29.38
N GLU A 65 -1.31 6.82 -29.78
CA GLU A 65 -1.72 6.90 -31.17
C GLU A 65 -0.73 7.70 -32.04
N ASN A 66 -0.10 8.74 -31.50
CA ASN A 66 0.93 9.51 -32.20
C ASN A 66 2.21 8.70 -32.48
N PHE A 67 2.40 7.61 -31.71
CA PHE A 67 3.52 6.67 -31.89
C PHE A 67 3.10 5.40 -32.66
N GLY A 68 1.89 5.37 -33.21
CA GLY A 68 1.36 4.25 -33.98
C GLY A 68 0.88 3.07 -33.10
N LEU A 69 0.68 3.30 -31.80
CA LEU A 69 0.18 2.29 -30.87
C LEU A 69 -1.36 2.36 -30.80
N SER A 70 -2.01 1.21 -30.86
CA SER A 70 -3.44 1.17 -30.52
C SER A 70 -3.63 1.43 -29.02
N GLN A 71 -4.80 1.94 -28.62
CA GLN A 71 -5.12 2.16 -27.21
C GLN A 71 -4.97 0.86 -26.38
N LEU A 72 -5.33 -0.27 -26.95
CA LEU A 72 -5.20 -1.57 -26.30
C LEU A 72 -3.73 -1.96 -26.08
N ASP A 73 -2.86 -1.68 -27.06
CA ASP A 73 -1.42 -1.97 -26.93
C ASP A 73 -0.75 -1.02 -25.93
N ALA A 74 -1.14 0.26 -25.89
CA ALA A 74 -0.68 1.20 -24.87
C ALA A 74 -1.02 0.73 -23.46
N ILE A 75 -2.23 0.21 -23.24
CA ILE A 75 -2.65 -0.37 -21.96
C ILE A 75 -1.83 -1.63 -21.62
N ARG A 76 -1.63 -2.54 -22.58
CA ARG A 76 -0.81 -3.76 -22.38
C ARG A 76 0.62 -3.42 -22.00
N ILE A 77 1.24 -2.48 -22.71
CA ILE A 77 2.60 -2.01 -22.40
C ILE A 77 2.65 -1.39 -21.01
N SER A 78 1.64 -0.62 -20.60
CA SER A 78 1.54 -0.04 -19.28
C SER A 78 1.53 -1.09 -18.17
N PHE A 79 0.82 -2.22 -18.35
CA PHE A 79 0.87 -3.34 -17.40
C PHE A 79 2.27 -3.95 -17.29
N VAL A 80 2.97 -4.11 -18.41
CA VAL A 80 4.34 -4.65 -18.41
C VAL A 80 5.30 -3.68 -17.71
N ILE A 81 5.21 -2.39 -17.99
CA ILE A 81 6.03 -1.37 -17.32
C ILE A 81 5.81 -1.41 -15.81
N THR A 82 4.56 -1.45 -15.36
CA THR A 82 4.22 -1.52 -13.94
C THR A 82 4.77 -2.79 -13.29
N ALA A 83 4.65 -3.95 -13.95
CA ALA A 83 5.17 -5.21 -13.45
C ALA A 83 6.70 -5.19 -13.33
N VAL A 84 7.41 -4.71 -14.36
CA VAL A 84 8.88 -4.57 -14.35
C VAL A 84 9.32 -3.60 -13.26
N TRP A 85 8.65 -2.45 -13.13
CA TRP A 85 8.93 -1.48 -12.09
C TRP A 85 8.82 -2.09 -10.70
N TRP A 86 7.73 -2.80 -10.46
CA TRP A 86 7.49 -3.46 -9.18
C TRP A 86 8.58 -4.50 -8.84
N VAL A 87 8.95 -5.34 -9.80
CA VAL A 87 10.02 -6.34 -9.62
C VAL A 87 11.36 -5.67 -9.33
N VAL A 88 11.74 -4.65 -10.12
CA VAL A 88 13.03 -3.95 -9.95
C VAL A 88 13.15 -3.32 -8.56
N PHE A 89 12.09 -2.66 -8.08
CA PHE A 89 12.11 -2.01 -6.76
C PHE A 89 11.86 -2.99 -5.59
N SER A 90 11.41 -4.21 -5.85
CA SER A 90 11.35 -5.26 -4.83
C SER A 90 12.73 -5.88 -4.54
N VAL A 91 13.64 -5.88 -5.52
CA VAL A 91 14.97 -6.47 -5.36
C VAL A 91 15.79 -5.87 -4.21
N PRO A 92 15.87 -4.53 -4.03
CA PRO A 92 16.58 -3.94 -2.90
C PRO A 92 16.03 -4.37 -1.54
N VAL A 93 14.72 -4.49 -1.41
CA VAL A 93 14.07 -4.96 -0.16
C VAL A 93 14.50 -6.39 0.13
N LEU A 94 14.40 -7.28 -0.86
CA LEU A 94 14.79 -8.70 -0.71
C LEU A 94 16.28 -8.90 -0.42
N LYS A 95 17.14 -7.97 -0.86
CA LYS A 95 18.60 -8.07 -0.65
C LYS A 95 19.07 -7.43 0.64
N ASN A 96 18.46 -6.34 1.07
CA ASN A 96 18.99 -5.50 2.14
C ASN A 96 18.22 -5.60 3.45
N VAL A 97 16.94 -6.01 3.40
CA VAL A 97 16.14 -6.16 4.61
C VAL A 97 16.26 -7.61 5.10
N HIS A 98 16.85 -7.77 6.28
CA HIS A 98 17.00 -9.07 6.93
C HIS A 98 16.03 -9.13 8.11
N GLN A 99 15.26 -10.20 8.17
CA GLN A 99 14.35 -10.43 9.28
C GLN A 99 15.18 -10.79 10.54
N THR A 100 15.17 -9.91 11.51
CA THR A 100 15.84 -10.11 12.81
C THR A 100 14.89 -10.68 13.85
N HIS A 101 13.60 -10.32 13.76
CA HIS A 101 12.55 -10.81 14.64
C HIS A 101 11.79 -11.96 13.99
N TYR A 102 12.31 -13.17 14.12
CA TYR A 102 11.65 -14.35 13.58
C TYR A 102 11.41 -15.41 14.68
N LYS A 103 10.40 -16.22 14.46
CA LYS A 103 10.13 -17.40 15.28
C LYS A 103 10.85 -18.60 14.69
N GLU A 104 11.54 -19.38 15.51
CA GLU A 104 12.21 -20.60 15.06
C GLU A 104 11.22 -21.56 14.38
N ARG A 105 11.75 -22.25 13.36
CA ARG A 105 10.96 -23.17 12.57
C ARG A 105 10.62 -24.41 13.38
N THR A 106 9.31 -24.68 13.56
CA THR A 106 8.80 -25.85 14.26
C THR A 106 8.36 -26.93 13.28
N GLU A 107 8.29 -28.19 13.70
CA GLU A 107 7.85 -29.31 12.87
C GLU A 107 6.41 -29.15 12.37
N HIS A 108 5.57 -28.41 13.11
CA HIS A 108 4.14 -28.23 12.80
C HIS A 108 3.78 -26.76 12.49
N LEU A 109 4.44 -26.15 11.52
CA LEU A 109 4.31 -24.71 11.17
C LEU A 109 2.86 -24.22 11.07
N PHE A 110 2.00 -24.93 10.33
CA PHE A 110 0.61 -24.50 10.13
C PHE A 110 -0.22 -24.58 11.43
N ARG A 111 -0.05 -25.64 12.21
CA ARG A 111 -0.74 -25.80 13.46
C ARG A 111 -0.32 -24.72 14.46
N ASP A 112 0.98 -24.50 14.57
CA ASP A 112 1.53 -23.52 15.51
C ASP A 112 1.19 -22.09 15.10
N ALA A 113 1.13 -21.80 13.81
CA ALA A 113 0.65 -20.53 13.28
C ALA A 113 -0.83 -20.31 13.63
N LEU A 114 -1.70 -21.30 13.40
CA LEU A 114 -3.13 -21.20 13.74
C LEU A 114 -3.35 -21.07 15.25
N VAL A 115 -2.65 -21.85 16.06
CA VAL A 115 -2.71 -21.75 17.52
C VAL A 115 -2.21 -20.39 17.98
N GLY A 116 -1.14 -19.88 17.41
CA GLY A 116 -0.60 -18.54 17.68
C GLY A 116 -1.58 -17.44 17.32
N LEU A 117 -2.20 -17.50 16.15
CA LEU A 117 -3.23 -16.56 15.71
C LEU A 117 -4.44 -16.59 16.66
N TRP A 118 -4.92 -17.77 17.03
CA TRP A 118 -6.03 -17.91 17.97
C TRP A 118 -5.70 -17.35 19.36
N ALA A 119 -4.49 -17.61 19.86
CA ALA A 119 -4.02 -17.06 21.14
C ALA A 119 -3.93 -15.53 21.10
N THR A 120 -3.44 -14.97 19.98
CA THR A 120 -3.38 -13.51 19.77
C THR A 120 -4.79 -12.91 19.70
N ALA A 121 -5.69 -13.51 18.94
CA ALA A 121 -7.08 -13.08 18.87
C ALA A 121 -7.74 -13.09 20.25
N LYS A 122 -7.60 -14.18 21.00
CA LYS A 122 -8.14 -14.28 22.37
C LYS A 122 -7.59 -13.19 23.29
N ARG A 123 -6.30 -12.84 23.16
CA ARG A 123 -5.66 -11.77 23.93
C ARG A 123 -6.23 -10.39 23.55
N ILE A 124 -6.43 -10.13 22.26
CA ILE A 124 -7.06 -8.89 21.77
C ILE A 124 -8.48 -8.76 22.32
N PHE A 125 -9.30 -9.82 22.25
CA PHE A 125 -10.67 -9.81 22.78
C PHE A 125 -10.73 -9.69 24.31
N ALA A 126 -9.71 -10.15 25.02
CA ALA A 126 -9.64 -10.05 26.48
C ALA A 126 -9.30 -8.63 26.96
N ASP A 127 -8.52 -7.86 26.18
CA ASP A 127 -8.20 -6.47 26.49
C ASP A 127 -9.17 -5.52 25.78
N LYS A 128 -10.10 -4.97 26.53
CA LYS A 128 -11.13 -4.04 26.01
C LYS A 128 -10.53 -2.83 25.30
N ARG A 129 -9.37 -2.32 25.74
CA ARG A 129 -8.74 -1.14 25.15
C ARG A 129 -8.16 -1.48 23.77
N VAL A 130 -7.46 -2.61 23.68
CA VAL A 130 -6.89 -3.11 22.43
C VAL A 130 -8.02 -3.46 21.46
N PHE A 131 -9.07 -4.14 21.93
CA PHE A 131 -10.23 -4.47 21.10
C PHE A 131 -10.93 -3.23 20.52
N MET A 132 -11.21 -2.22 21.36
CA MET A 132 -11.84 -0.97 20.90
C MET A 132 -10.97 -0.21 19.91
N PHE A 133 -9.66 -0.19 20.13
CA PHE A 133 -8.71 0.40 19.18
C PHE A 133 -8.74 -0.34 17.83
N MET A 134 -8.67 -1.66 17.84
CA MET A 134 -8.71 -2.48 16.63
C MET A 134 -10.03 -2.30 15.86
N LEU A 135 -11.15 -2.20 16.59
CA LEU A 135 -12.46 -1.97 15.98
C LEU A 135 -12.55 -0.58 15.34
N ALA A 136 -12.07 0.46 16.02
CA ALA A 136 -12.02 1.81 15.48
C ALA A 136 -11.10 1.88 14.24
N PHE A 137 -9.94 1.23 14.30
CA PHE A 137 -9.02 1.13 13.18
C PHE A 137 -9.64 0.40 11.99
N PHE A 138 -10.36 -0.69 12.24
CA PHE A 138 -11.05 -1.44 11.19
C PHE A 138 -12.02 -0.54 10.40
N PHE A 139 -12.90 0.19 11.09
CA PHE A 139 -13.85 1.09 10.41
C PHE A 139 -13.15 2.27 9.73
N TYR A 140 -12.08 2.80 10.32
CA TYR A 140 -11.30 3.86 9.72
C TYR A 140 -10.66 3.41 8.41
N ILE A 141 -9.94 2.28 8.43
CA ILE A 141 -9.22 1.81 7.25
C ILE A 141 -10.18 1.35 6.14
N ASP A 142 -11.33 0.75 6.50
CA ASP A 142 -12.37 0.36 5.56
C ASP A 142 -12.94 1.59 4.83
N GLY A 143 -13.21 2.68 5.55
CA GLY A 143 -13.63 3.94 4.96
C GLY A 143 -12.59 4.54 4.02
N VAL A 144 -11.32 4.55 4.40
CA VAL A 144 -10.21 5.04 3.57
C VAL A 144 -10.07 4.18 2.30
N HIS A 145 -10.07 2.86 2.42
CA HIS A 145 -9.99 1.95 1.27
C HIS A 145 -11.18 2.12 0.32
N THR A 146 -12.39 2.30 0.86
CA THR A 146 -13.58 2.54 0.05
C THR A 146 -13.44 3.82 -0.77
N ILE A 147 -12.98 4.93 -0.15
CA ILE A 147 -12.75 6.18 -0.87
C ILE A 147 -11.71 5.98 -1.98
N ILE A 148 -10.58 5.34 -1.69
CA ILE A 148 -9.51 5.12 -2.67
C ILE A 148 -9.99 4.27 -3.85
N THR A 149 -10.71 3.18 -3.59
CA THR A 149 -11.12 2.22 -4.63
C THR A 149 -12.34 2.68 -5.43
N MET A 150 -13.27 3.42 -4.80
CA MET A 150 -14.52 3.83 -5.43
C MET A 150 -14.48 5.23 -6.02
N SER A 151 -13.48 6.05 -5.70
CA SER A 151 -13.42 7.45 -6.15
C SER A 151 -13.48 7.60 -7.68
N THR A 152 -12.79 6.74 -8.42
CA THR A 152 -12.81 6.78 -9.89
C THR A 152 -14.15 6.33 -10.48
N SER A 153 -14.75 5.25 -9.95
CA SER A 153 -16.10 4.81 -10.34
C SER A 153 -17.12 5.90 -10.08
N TYR A 154 -17.11 6.46 -8.89
CA TYR A 154 -18.03 7.54 -8.50
C TYR A 154 -17.85 8.79 -9.36
N GLY A 155 -16.59 9.16 -9.66
CA GLY A 155 -16.31 10.28 -10.56
C GLY A 155 -16.83 10.03 -11.98
N THR A 156 -16.73 8.80 -12.47
CA THR A 156 -17.29 8.40 -13.77
C THR A 156 -18.82 8.51 -13.78
N ASP A 157 -19.48 8.06 -12.72
CA ASP A 157 -20.94 8.15 -12.57
C ASP A 157 -21.43 9.61 -12.52
N LEU A 158 -20.61 10.52 -12.00
CA LEU A 158 -20.86 11.97 -12.04
C LEU A 158 -20.57 12.62 -13.40
N GLY A 159 -20.13 11.86 -14.41
CA GLY A 159 -19.83 12.36 -15.75
C GLY A 159 -18.44 13.03 -15.90
N ILE A 160 -17.54 12.85 -14.93
CA ILE A 160 -16.16 13.35 -15.02
C ILE A 160 -15.40 12.48 -16.03
N GLY A 161 -14.75 13.13 -16.99
CA GLY A 161 -13.99 12.43 -18.03
C GLY A 161 -12.81 11.64 -17.47
N SER A 162 -12.51 10.48 -18.07
CA SER A 162 -11.43 9.59 -17.64
C SER A 162 -10.08 10.29 -17.50
N THR A 163 -9.74 11.18 -18.42
CA THR A 163 -8.49 11.97 -18.36
C THR A 163 -8.43 12.85 -17.11
N GLN A 164 -9.54 13.49 -16.75
CA GLN A 164 -9.62 14.34 -15.57
C GLN A 164 -9.48 13.53 -14.28
N LEU A 165 -10.07 12.33 -14.23
CA LEU A 165 -9.93 11.42 -13.10
C LEU A 165 -8.48 10.95 -12.91
N VAL A 166 -7.82 10.59 -14.02
CA VAL A 166 -6.41 10.17 -13.97
C VAL A 166 -5.49 11.31 -13.56
N LEU A 167 -5.73 12.54 -14.06
CA LEU A 167 -4.99 13.73 -13.61
C LEU A 167 -5.23 14.03 -12.12
N ALA A 168 -6.45 13.88 -11.63
CA ALA A 168 -6.75 14.04 -10.22
C ALA A 168 -5.97 13.03 -9.36
N LEU A 169 -5.88 11.76 -9.79
CA LEU A 169 -5.05 10.76 -9.12
C LEU A 169 -3.56 11.15 -9.12
N LEU A 170 -3.05 11.71 -10.20
CA LEU A 170 -1.66 12.20 -10.26
C LEU A 170 -1.43 13.35 -9.27
N VAL A 171 -2.35 14.31 -9.21
CA VAL A 171 -2.28 15.43 -8.26
C VAL A 171 -2.28 14.92 -6.82
N THR A 172 -3.10 13.92 -6.49
CA THR A 172 -3.11 13.34 -5.14
C THR A 172 -1.76 12.75 -4.75
N GLN A 173 -1.02 12.12 -5.67
CA GLN A 173 0.33 11.60 -5.39
C GLN A 173 1.33 12.72 -5.07
N PHE A 174 1.30 13.82 -5.82
CA PHE A 174 2.16 14.98 -5.56
C PHE A 174 1.86 15.67 -4.24
N VAL A 175 0.59 15.72 -3.83
CA VAL A 175 0.18 16.28 -2.53
C VAL A 175 0.50 15.32 -1.38
N ALA A 176 0.33 14.02 -1.60
CA ALA A 176 0.59 12.99 -0.58
C ALA A 176 2.07 12.94 -0.16
N PHE A 177 3.00 13.13 -1.10
CA PHE A 177 4.44 13.12 -0.81
C PHE A 177 4.87 14.14 0.28
N PRO A 178 4.68 15.45 0.10
CA PRO A 178 5.03 16.42 1.14
C PRO A 178 4.17 16.26 2.42
N SER A 179 2.93 15.83 2.27
CA SER A 179 2.04 15.58 3.42
C SER A 179 2.54 14.44 4.30
N ALA A 180 3.03 13.35 3.72
CA ALA A 180 3.61 12.24 4.46
C ALA A 180 4.87 12.67 5.24
N ILE A 181 5.76 13.46 4.61
CA ILE A 181 6.95 14.01 5.29
C ILE A 181 6.55 14.95 6.43
N ALA A 182 5.60 15.84 6.17
CA ALA A 182 5.09 16.76 7.18
C ALA A 182 4.48 16.02 8.37
N TYR A 183 3.68 14.99 8.10
CA TYR A 183 3.08 14.14 9.14
C TYR A 183 4.16 13.48 10.01
N GLY A 184 5.17 12.84 9.41
CA GLY A 184 6.25 12.19 10.16
C GLY A 184 6.99 13.15 11.09
N ARG A 185 7.29 14.39 10.63
CA ARG A 185 7.93 15.42 11.45
C ARG A 185 7.03 15.93 12.58
N LEU A 186 5.75 16.12 12.30
CA LEU A 186 4.77 16.60 13.27
C LEU A 186 4.45 15.52 14.30
N ALA A 187 4.34 14.26 13.90
CA ALA A 187 4.13 13.13 14.80
C ALA A 187 5.26 12.99 15.81
N GLY A 188 6.51 13.15 15.37
CA GLY A 188 7.67 13.18 16.26
C GLY A 188 7.66 14.36 17.26
N LYS A 189 7.04 15.50 16.89
CA LYS A 189 6.99 16.69 17.75
C LYS A 189 5.79 16.71 18.71
N PHE A 190 4.61 16.33 18.23
CA PHE A 190 3.35 16.44 18.98
C PHE A 190 2.84 15.10 19.54
N GLY A 191 3.46 14.01 19.13
CA GLY A 191 3.08 12.64 19.45
C GLY A 191 1.99 12.09 18.52
N THR A 192 2.15 10.84 18.11
CA THR A 192 1.30 10.14 17.13
C THR A 192 -0.18 10.17 17.51
N LYS A 193 -0.50 9.95 18.80
CA LYS A 193 -1.88 9.95 19.27
C LYS A 193 -2.61 11.29 19.02
N ARG A 194 -1.93 12.43 19.21
CA ARG A 194 -2.53 13.76 18.98
C ARG A 194 -2.68 14.07 17.50
N MET A 195 -1.84 13.48 16.67
CA MET A 195 -1.89 13.70 15.23
C MET A 195 -2.97 12.84 14.54
N LEU A 196 -3.42 11.76 15.19
CA LEU A 196 -4.50 10.89 14.69
C LEU A 196 -5.91 11.35 15.13
N LEU A 197 -6.01 12.19 16.15
CA LEU A 197 -7.27 12.76 16.67
C LEU A 197 -7.53 14.14 16.10
#